data_db986fd859b81ffd85220f2d2c2f51f7
#
_entry.id   db986fd859b81ffd85220f2d2c2f51f7
#
_cell.length_a   1.000
_cell.length_b   1.000
_cell.length_c   1.000
_cell.angle_alpha   90.00
_cell.angle_beta   90.00
_cell.angle_gamma   90.00
#
_symmetry.space_group_name_H-M   'P 1'
#
loop_
_entity.id
_entity.type
_entity.pdbx_description
1 polymer ?
#
loop_
_entity_poly.entity_id
_entity_poly.type
_entity_poly.pdbx_seq_one_letter_code
_entity_poly.pdbx_strand_id
1 'polypeptide(L)'
;EFAFPDVYRGQQPTMTFSIANLSDRPYEPVLMHLPPYLKMEAEPKVLLKGKKGTVKLTLDASQLNDYGLTQTSVYLSRFAGDKVSEDNEIPVSAILLPDFSRMTAKDSLDAPAIRISETNIDLSVPLIKKKKASYNILIANAGKTPLVISKLQVFNSSVGVSLKKTVLPPDGMTKLKVTIRKR
;
A
#
# COMPACT_ATOMS: atom_id res chain seq x y z
N GLU A 1 -1.46 11.44 6.21
CA GLU A 1 -0.88 10.28 5.53
C GLU A 1 0.63 10.24 5.74
N PHE A 2 1.17 9.05 6.06
CA PHE A 2 2.61 8.82 6.12
C PHE A 2 3.01 7.87 4.99
N ALA A 3 3.73 8.41 4.00
CA ALA A 3 4.33 7.63 2.93
C ALA A 3 5.82 7.41 3.25
N PHE A 4 6.22 6.18 3.51
CA PHE A 4 7.62 5.83 3.61
C PHE A 4 8.30 5.94 2.23
N PRO A 5 9.61 6.24 2.17
CA PRO A 5 10.35 6.15 0.92
C PRO A 5 10.31 4.71 0.38
N ASP A 6 10.55 4.54 -0.91
CA ASP A 6 10.71 3.22 -1.51
C ASP A 6 11.83 2.46 -0.80
N VAL A 7 11.58 1.20 -0.49
CA VAL A 7 12.52 0.39 0.31
C VAL A 7 12.87 -0.91 -0.39
N TYR A 8 14.06 -1.40 -0.10
CA TYR A 8 14.49 -2.77 -0.39
C TYR A 8 14.36 -3.64 0.86
N ARG A 9 14.23 -4.94 0.66
CA ARG A 9 14.14 -5.92 1.75
C ARG A 9 15.36 -5.79 2.67
N GLY A 10 15.11 -5.74 3.98
CA GLY A 10 16.13 -5.56 5.00
C GLY A 10 16.39 -4.12 5.43
N GLN A 11 15.86 -3.12 4.73
CA GLN A 11 15.91 -1.73 5.17
C GLN A 11 14.88 -1.44 6.27
N GLN A 12 15.22 -0.48 7.14
CA GLN A 12 14.35 -0.05 8.25
C GLN A 12 14.25 1.48 8.31
N PRO A 13 13.59 2.13 7.33
CA PRO A 13 13.41 3.57 7.35
C PRO A 13 12.53 4.00 8.53
N THR A 14 12.76 5.21 9.01
CA THR A 14 11.99 5.83 10.09
C THR A 14 11.33 7.11 9.63
N MET A 15 10.16 7.39 10.18
CA MET A 15 9.48 8.68 10.07
C MET A 15 9.16 9.19 11.46
N THR A 16 9.18 10.50 11.62
CA THR A 16 8.85 11.15 12.89
C THR A 16 7.78 12.19 12.70
N PHE A 17 6.92 12.33 13.69
CA PHE A 17 5.98 13.43 13.77
C PHE A 17 5.89 13.97 15.18
N SER A 18 5.58 15.27 15.29
CA SER A 18 5.43 15.93 16.58
C SER A 18 4.01 15.76 17.10
N ILE A 19 3.87 15.62 18.40
CA ILE A 19 2.61 15.53 19.11
C ILE A 19 2.63 16.47 20.32
N ALA A 20 1.47 17.04 20.66
CA ALA A 20 1.31 17.90 21.82
C ALA A 20 0.16 17.42 22.69
N ASN A 21 0.36 17.42 23.99
CA ASN A 21 -0.73 17.16 24.94
C ASN A 21 -1.45 18.47 25.26
N LEU A 22 -2.64 18.63 24.72
CA LEU A 22 -3.51 19.78 24.97
C LEU A 22 -4.53 19.52 26.11
N SER A 23 -4.51 18.33 26.69
CA SER A 23 -5.39 17.97 27.81
C SER A 23 -4.82 18.36 29.17
N ASP A 24 -5.64 18.30 30.20
CA ASP A 24 -5.24 18.58 31.59
C ASP A 24 -4.58 17.38 32.28
N ARG A 25 -4.51 16.22 31.64
CA ARG A 25 -4.00 14.97 32.21
C ARG A 25 -2.71 14.54 31.48
N PRO A 26 -1.81 13.79 32.14
CA PRO A 26 -0.73 13.12 31.47
C PRO A 26 -1.24 12.23 30.34
N TYR A 27 -0.53 12.21 29.22
CA TYR A 27 -0.92 11.50 28.01
C TYR A 27 0.21 10.63 27.51
N GLU A 28 -0.07 9.36 27.26
CA GLU A 28 0.86 8.43 26.63
C GLU A 28 0.41 8.20 25.18
N PRO A 29 1.23 8.62 24.19
CA PRO A 29 0.91 8.37 22.79
C PRO A 29 0.90 6.88 22.48
N VAL A 30 -0.17 6.39 21.86
CA VAL A 30 -0.31 5.00 21.43
C VAL A 30 -0.86 4.99 20.00
N LEU A 31 -0.24 4.21 19.13
CA LEU A 31 -0.80 3.87 17.82
C LEU A 31 -1.45 2.50 17.89
N MET A 32 -2.73 2.46 17.61
CA MET A 32 -3.53 1.24 17.58
C MET A 32 -3.46 0.60 16.18
N HIS A 33 -3.66 -0.71 16.10
CA HIS A 33 -3.65 -1.51 14.87
C HIS A 33 -2.31 -1.46 14.10
N LEU A 34 -1.19 -1.39 14.80
CA LEU A 34 0.12 -1.50 14.18
C LEU A 34 0.30 -2.91 13.58
N PRO A 35 0.55 -3.01 12.27
CA PRO A 35 0.91 -4.28 11.66
C PRO A 35 2.32 -4.71 12.10
N PRO A 36 2.71 -6.00 11.94
CA PRO A 36 4.00 -6.51 12.39
C PRO A 36 5.21 -5.78 11.82
N TYR A 37 5.08 -5.19 10.63
CA TYR A 37 6.16 -4.46 9.96
C TYR A 37 6.33 -3.01 10.41
N LEU A 38 5.48 -2.50 11.33
CA LEU A 38 5.59 -1.16 11.90
C LEU A 38 5.88 -1.22 13.39
N LYS A 39 6.82 -0.38 13.85
CA LYS A 39 7.14 -0.16 15.26
C LYS A 39 7.02 1.31 15.60
N MET A 40 6.53 1.60 16.79
CA MET A 40 6.36 2.94 17.30
C MET A 40 7.20 3.16 18.56
N GLU A 41 7.83 4.33 18.64
CA GLU A 41 8.49 4.84 19.86
C GLU A 41 8.06 6.30 20.09
N ALA A 42 7.75 6.66 21.32
CA ALA A 42 7.43 8.03 21.70
C ALA A 42 8.47 8.58 22.67
N GLU A 43 8.89 9.83 22.44
CA GLU A 43 9.84 10.53 23.29
C GLU A 43 9.31 11.93 23.62
N PRO A 44 9.06 12.23 24.90
CA PRO A 44 9.01 11.30 26.05
C PRO A 44 7.83 10.33 25.95
N LYS A 45 7.89 9.20 26.67
CA LYS A 45 6.79 8.21 26.68
C LYS A 45 5.47 8.79 27.21
N VAL A 46 5.57 9.70 28.18
CA VAL A 46 4.41 10.37 28.77
C VAL A 46 4.57 11.87 28.61
N LEU A 47 3.58 12.49 28.02
CA LEU A 47 3.49 13.94 27.84
C LEU A 47 2.65 14.56 28.95
N LEU A 48 3.25 15.44 29.74
CA LEU A 48 2.53 16.26 30.71
C LEU A 48 1.71 17.35 29.99
N LYS A 49 0.77 17.96 30.70
CA LYS A 49 -0.07 19.06 30.21
C LYS A 49 0.77 20.12 29.48
N GLY A 50 0.37 20.47 28.26
CA GLY A 50 0.99 21.49 27.43
C GLY A 50 2.38 21.12 26.86
N LYS A 51 2.87 19.92 27.14
CA LYS A 51 4.16 19.47 26.61
C LYS A 51 4.03 18.86 25.23
N LYS A 52 5.13 18.97 24.46
CA LYS A 52 5.30 18.38 23.14
C LYS A 52 6.25 17.20 23.21
N GLY A 53 6.10 16.28 22.30
CA GLY A 53 6.99 15.14 22.12
C GLY A 53 7.06 14.73 20.65
N THR A 54 7.82 13.70 20.41
CA THR A 54 8.02 13.13 19.08
C THR A 54 7.63 11.66 19.08
N VAL A 55 6.89 11.26 18.06
CA VAL A 55 6.60 9.85 17.78
C VAL A 55 7.43 9.44 16.57
N LYS A 56 8.21 8.37 16.75
CA LYS A 56 9.00 7.74 15.68
C LYS A 56 8.30 6.46 15.25
N LEU A 57 8.04 6.34 13.95
CA LEU A 57 7.50 5.15 13.31
C LEU A 57 8.61 4.51 12.48
N THR A 58 8.90 3.24 12.71
CA THR A 58 9.91 2.46 11.99
C THR A 58 9.23 1.39 11.15
N LEU A 59 9.56 1.35 9.85
CA LEU A 59 9.15 0.29 8.93
C LEU A 59 10.24 -0.78 8.87
N ASP A 60 9.92 -2.01 9.18
CA ASP A 60 10.78 -3.17 8.93
C ASP A 60 10.42 -3.80 7.57
N ALA A 61 11.18 -3.47 6.54
CA ALA A 61 10.93 -3.97 5.19
C ALA A 61 11.09 -5.48 5.04
N SER A 62 11.77 -6.16 5.98
CA SER A 62 11.90 -7.62 5.99
C SER A 62 10.57 -8.33 6.31
N GLN A 63 9.66 -7.64 6.98
CA GLN A 63 8.34 -8.13 7.36
C GLN A 63 7.27 -7.85 6.29
N LEU A 64 7.60 -7.13 5.22
CA LEU A 64 6.71 -6.96 4.08
C LEU A 64 6.69 -8.24 3.25
N ASN A 65 5.51 -8.81 3.04
CA ASN A 65 5.36 -10.10 2.35
C ASN A 65 5.54 -9.97 0.84
N ASP A 66 4.99 -8.92 0.26
CA ASP A 66 4.88 -8.74 -1.19
C ASP A 66 5.63 -7.51 -1.69
N TYR A 67 6.18 -7.61 -2.90
CA TYR A 67 6.72 -6.46 -3.61
C TYR A 67 5.61 -5.52 -4.05
N GLY A 68 5.96 -4.24 -4.24
CA GLY A 68 5.06 -3.18 -4.63
C GLY A 68 4.44 -2.47 -3.43
N LEU A 69 3.31 -1.80 -3.66
CA LEU A 69 2.65 -0.95 -2.68
C LEU A 69 1.95 -1.78 -1.59
N THR A 70 2.25 -1.44 -0.35
CA THR A 70 1.51 -1.88 0.84
C THR A 70 0.89 -0.65 1.49
N GLN A 71 -0.41 -0.71 1.79
CA GLN A 71 -1.12 0.32 2.52
C GLN A 71 -1.81 -0.25 3.75
N THR A 72 -1.82 0.53 4.82
CA THR A 72 -2.53 0.23 6.05
C THR A 72 -2.99 1.53 6.71
N SER A 73 -3.86 1.42 7.69
CA SER A 73 -4.22 2.52 8.58
C SER A 73 -3.85 2.16 10.01
N VAL A 74 -3.17 3.10 10.68
CA VAL A 74 -2.94 3.07 12.12
C VAL A 74 -3.76 4.18 12.76
N TYR A 75 -4.05 4.08 14.04
CA TYR A 75 -4.97 5.01 14.71
C TYR A 75 -4.30 5.57 15.95
N LEU A 76 -4.20 6.90 16.04
CA LEU A 76 -3.67 7.55 17.22
C LEU A 76 -4.71 7.56 18.33
N SER A 77 -4.39 6.91 19.46
CA SER A 77 -5.22 7.03 20.67
C SER A 77 -5.07 8.44 21.25
N ARG A 78 -6.13 9.22 21.25
CA ARG A 78 -6.15 10.62 21.74
C ARG A 78 -6.26 10.71 23.25
N PHE A 79 -6.78 9.65 23.88
CA PHE A 79 -6.94 9.49 25.34
C PHE A 79 -7.06 8.02 25.71
N ALA A 80 -6.91 7.70 26.98
CA ALA A 80 -7.03 6.31 27.46
C ALA A 80 -8.42 5.74 27.16
N GLY A 81 -8.47 4.60 26.43
CA GLY A 81 -9.71 3.95 26.03
C GLY A 81 -10.32 4.51 24.73
N ASP A 82 -9.61 5.37 23.99
CA ASP A 82 -10.05 5.85 22.67
C ASP A 82 -10.25 4.67 21.70
N LYS A 83 -11.22 4.83 20.81
CA LYS A 83 -11.58 3.83 19.81
C LYS A 83 -11.11 4.28 18.41
N VAL A 84 -10.92 3.32 17.54
CA VAL A 84 -10.62 3.60 16.13
C VAL A 84 -11.79 4.30 15.45
N SER A 85 -11.49 5.37 14.70
CA SER A 85 -12.45 6.16 13.94
C SER A 85 -11.73 6.90 12.82
N GLU A 86 -12.48 7.49 11.90
CA GLU A 86 -11.90 8.33 10.83
C GLU A 86 -11.14 9.55 11.40
N ASP A 87 -11.55 10.05 12.59
CA ASP A 87 -10.94 11.23 13.21
C ASP A 87 -9.51 10.99 13.75
N ASN A 88 -9.14 9.75 14.02
CA ASN A 88 -7.80 9.39 14.53
C ASN A 88 -7.05 8.45 13.60
N GLU A 89 -7.54 8.26 12.38
CA GLU A 89 -6.94 7.44 11.35
C GLU A 89 -5.70 8.11 10.75
N ILE A 90 -4.64 7.34 10.62
CA ILE A 90 -3.40 7.74 9.95
C ILE A 90 -3.09 6.70 8.88
N PRO A 91 -3.36 7.00 7.60
CA PRO A 91 -2.96 6.13 6.50
C PRO A 91 -1.44 6.06 6.40
N VAL A 92 -0.92 4.85 6.23
CA VAL A 92 0.51 4.57 6.07
C VAL A 92 0.73 3.76 4.81
N SER A 93 1.68 4.17 3.98
CA SER A 93 2.05 3.46 2.76
C SER A 93 3.54 3.21 2.66
N ALA A 94 3.91 2.12 2.00
CA ALA A 94 5.29 1.75 1.71
C ALA A 94 5.36 0.98 0.39
N ILE A 95 6.43 1.15 -0.37
CA ILE A 95 6.69 0.41 -1.61
C ILE A 95 7.94 -0.43 -1.42
N LEU A 96 7.79 -1.77 -1.44
CA LEU A 96 8.91 -2.69 -1.43
C LEU A 96 9.37 -2.95 -2.86
N LEU A 97 10.59 -2.55 -3.18
CA LEU A 97 11.21 -2.77 -4.48
C LEU A 97 11.97 -4.10 -4.52
N PRO A 98 11.93 -4.82 -5.66
CA PRO A 98 12.82 -5.93 -5.88
C PRO A 98 14.25 -5.44 -6.10
N ASP A 99 15.23 -6.16 -5.58
CA ASP A 99 16.64 -5.88 -5.77
C ASP A 99 17.15 -6.53 -7.06
N PHE A 100 17.39 -5.72 -8.07
CA PHE A 100 17.94 -6.15 -9.38
C PHE A 100 19.45 -5.93 -9.50
N SER A 101 20.16 -5.57 -8.42
CA SER A 101 21.60 -5.28 -8.45
C SER A 101 22.47 -6.45 -8.94
N ARG A 102 21.96 -7.67 -8.82
CA ARG A 102 22.63 -8.90 -9.27
C ARG A 102 22.22 -9.38 -10.67
N MET A 103 21.31 -8.67 -11.34
CA MET A 103 20.89 -9.03 -12.69
C MET A 103 21.98 -8.74 -13.69
N THR A 104 22.24 -9.69 -14.59
CA THR A 104 23.12 -9.50 -15.72
C THR A 104 22.39 -8.81 -16.88
N ALA A 105 23.13 -8.27 -17.84
CA ALA A 105 22.55 -7.70 -19.07
C ALA A 105 21.70 -8.74 -19.82
N LYS A 106 22.08 -10.03 -19.80
CA LYS A 106 21.32 -11.13 -20.39
C LYS A 106 19.98 -11.35 -19.65
N ASP A 107 20.00 -11.35 -18.32
CA ASP A 107 18.78 -11.51 -17.52
C ASP A 107 17.78 -10.38 -17.82
N SER A 108 18.27 -9.16 -17.99
CA SER A 108 17.44 -8.01 -18.36
C SER A 108 16.84 -8.13 -19.77
N LEU A 109 17.61 -8.65 -20.75
CA LEU A 109 17.14 -8.86 -22.11
C LEU A 109 16.14 -10.02 -22.23
N ASP A 110 16.27 -11.02 -21.37
CA ASP A 110 15.42 -12.20 -21.36
C ASP A 110 14.24 -12.06 -20.38
N ALA A 111 14.15 -10.98 -19.62
CA ALA A 111 13.10 -10.74 -18.63
C ALA A 111 11.70 -10.73 -19.26
N PRO A 112 10.65 -11.09 -18.48
CA PRO A 112 9.28 -10.87 -18.91
C PRO A 112 9.00 -9.38 -19.02
N ALA A 113 8.16 -8.98 -19.96
CA ALA A 113 7.79 -7.59 -20.16
C ALA A 113 6.27 -7.45 -20.26
N ILE A 114 5.68 -6.73 -19.30
CA ILE A 114 4.24 -6.49 -19.31
C ILE A 114 3.88 -5.37 -20.29
N ARG A 115 2.84 -5.61 -21.09
CA ARG A 115 2.14 -4.59 -21.87
C ARG A 115 0.67 -4.58 -21.49
N ILE A 116 0.12 -3.38 -21.37
CA ILE A 116 -1.27 -3.13 -20.98
C ILE A 116 -1.91 -2.28 -22.06
N SER A 117 -3.10 -2.69 -22.53
CA SER A 117 -3.80 -1.98 -23.62
C SER A 117 -4.21 -0.57 -23.24
N GLU A 118 -4.57 -0.36 -21.96
CA GLU A 118 -5.09 0.90 -21.46
C GLU A 118 -4.72 1.07 -19.99
N THR A 119 -4.29 2.29 -19.62
CA THR A 119 -3.97 2.65 -18.22
C THR A 119 -5.04 3.52 -17.58
N ASN A 120 -5.92 4.11 -18.39
CA ASN A 120 -7.04 4.92 -17.94
C ASN A 120 -8.34 4.39 -18.50
N ILE A 121 -9.35 4.22 -17.65
CA ILE A 121 -10.69 3.75 -18.02
C ILE A 121 -11.71 4.72 -17.44
N ASP A 122 -12.59 5.21 -18.30
CA ASP A 122 -13.75 5.99 -17.86
C ASP A 122 -15.02 5.15 -17.98
N LEU A 123 -15.63 4.85 -16.83
CA LEU A 123 -16.91 4.13 -16.73
C LEU A 123 -18.06 5.02 -16.25
N SER A 124 -17.90 6.35 -16.28
CA SER A 124 -18.91 7.31 -15.83
C SER A 124 -20.22 7.16 -16.61
N VAL A 125 -20.16 7.08 -17.93
CA VAL A 125 -21.36 6.96 -18.81
C VAL A 125 -22.17 5.69 -18.54
N PRO A 126 -21.57 4.47 -18.53
CA PRO A 126 -22.31 3.27 -18.17
C PRO A 126 -22.90 3.30 -16.75
N LEU A 127 -22.23 3.98 -15.80
CA LEU A 127 -22.69 4.08 -14.41
C LEU A 127 -23.84 5.07 -14.22
N ILE A 128 -24.15 5.93 -15.18
CA ILE A 128 -25.33 6.79 -15.11
C ILE A 128 -26.60 5.95 -15.00
N LYS A 129 -26.72 4.90 -15.81
CA LYS A 129 -27.92 4.06 -15.92
C LYS A 129 -27.83 2.75 -15.13
N LYS A 130 -26.66 2.34 -14.69
CA LYS A 130 -26.43 1.04 -14.03
C LYS A 130 -25.71 1.21 -12.70
N LYS A 131 -26.03 0.34 -11.73
CA LYS A 131 -25.33 0.28 -10.44
C LYS A 131 -23.95 -0.35 -10.53
N LYS A 132 -23.61 -0.96 -11.68
CA LYS A 132 -22.37 -1.69 -11.90
C LYS A 132 -21.95 -1.57 -13.35
N ALA A 133 -20.68 -1.28 -13.59
CA ALA A 133 -20.06 -1.30 -14.91
C ALA A 133 -18.77 -2.11 -14.89
N SER A 134 -18.43 -2.74 -16.00
CA SER A 134 -17.19 -3.53 -16.13
C SER A 134 -16.51 -3.21 -17.45
N TYR A 135 -15.17 -3.29 -17.42
CA TYR A 135 -14.32 -3.14 -18.59
C TYR A 135 -13.22 -4.20 -18.58
N ASN A 136 -12.77 -4.64 -19.75
CA ASN A 136 -11.67 -5.59 -19.88
C ASN A 136 -10.44 -4.90 -20.45
N ILE A 137 -9.37 -4.93 -19.69
CA ILE A 137 -8.03 -4.50 -20.12
C ILE A 137 -7.27 -5.73 -20.64
N LEU A 138 -6.58 -5.61 -21.76
CA LEU A 138 -5.68 -6.65 -22.24
C LEU A 138 -4.32 -6.50 -21.57
N ILE A 139 -3.81 -7.60 -21.04
CA ILE A 139 -2.44 -7.74 -20.53
C ILE A 139 -1.70 -8.75 -21.39
N ALA A 140 -0.54 -8.38 -21.88
CA ALA A 140 0.32 -9.22 -22.69
C ALA A 140 1.73 -9.30 -22.11
N ASN A 141 2.39 -10.43 -22.31
CA ASN A 141 3.81 -10.59 -22.07
C ASN A 141 4.58 -10.37 -23.38
N ALA A 142 5.26 -9.24 -23.51
CA ALA A 142 6.12 -8.91 -24.63
C ALA A 142 7.60 -9.29 -24.41
N GLY A 143 7.90 -9.97 -23.30
CA GLY A 143 9.24 -10.46 -22.97
C GLY A 143 9.49 -11.88 -23.46
N LYS A 144 10.69 -12.39 -23.19
CA LYS A 144 11.15 -13.71 -23.66
C LYS A 144 10.97 -14.83 -22.66
N THR A 145 10.68 -14.52 -21.40
CA THR A 145 10.43 -15.48 -20.33
C THR A 145 9.01 -15.36 -19.82
N PRO A 146 8.44 -16.39 -19.15
CA PRO A 146 7.09 -16.31 -18.62
C PRO A 146 6.90 -15.16 -17.64
N LEU A 147 5.81 -14.40 -17.80
CA LEU A 147 5.36 -13.35 -16.89
C LEU A 147 4.45 -13.97 -15.83
N VAL A 148 4.82 -13.84 -14.57
CA VAL A 148 4.00 -14.28 -13.43
C VAL A 148 3.37 -13.06 -12.78
N ILE A 149 2.03 -13.01 -12.75
CA ILE A 149 1.26 -11.98 -12.06
C ILE A 149 0.88 -12.54 -10.70
N SER A 150 1.67 -12.24 -9.69
CA SER A 150 1.54 -12.83 -8.35
C SER A 150 0.42 -12.21 -7.53
N LYS A 151 0.03 -10.94 -7.82
CA LYS A 151 -0.94 -10.22 -7.01
C LYS A 151 -1.70 -9.16 -7.80
N LEU A 152 -2.98 -9.02 -7.50
CA LEU A 152 -3.83 -7.89 -7.88
C LEU A 152 -4.21 -7.15 -6.61
N GLN A 153 -3.90 -5.86 -6.54
CA GLN A 153 -4.25 -5.00 -5.40
C GLN A 153 -5.21 -3.90 -5.83
N VAL A 154 -6.24 -3.69 -5.02
CA VAL A 154 -7.21 -2.61 -5.19
C VAL A 154 -7.51 -2.02 -3.82
N PHE A 155 -7.31 -0.72 -3.68
CA PHE A 155 -7.50 0.00 -2.40
C PHE A 155 -8.87 0.71 -2.29
N ASN A 156 -9.73 0.54 -3.28
CA ASN A 156 -11.07 1.10 -3.30
C ASN A 156 -12.12 -0.01 -3.28
N SER A 157 -12.94 -0.04 -2.23
CA SER A 157 -13.98 -1.06 -2.05
C SER A 157 -15.06 -1.08 -3.14
N SER A 158 -15.22 0.02 -3.89
CA SER A 158 -16.14 0.09 -5.04
C SER A 158 -15.58 -0.51 -6.31
N VAL A 159 -14.26 -0.83 -6.34
CA VAL A 159 -13.57 -1.41 -7.49
C VAL A 159 -13.26 -2.87 -7.22
N GLY A 160 -13.56 -3.73 -8.18
CA GLY A 160 -13.16 -5.13 -8.17
C GLY A 160 -12.34 -5.45 -9.40
N VAL A 161 -11.35 -6.32 -9.27
CA VAL A 161 -10.53 -6.80 -10.38
C VAL A 161 -10.49 -8.32 -10.39
N SER A 162 -10.43 -8.91 -11.57
CA SER A 162 -10.26 -10.35 -11.73
C SER A 162 -9.44 -10.68 -12.96
N LEU A 163 -8.62 -11.72 -12.85
CA LEU A 163 -7.71 -12.19 -13.89
C LEU A 163 -7.87 -13.69 -14.04
N LYS A 164 -8.04 -14.18 -15.29
CA LYS A 164 -8.21 -15.62 -15.54
C LYS A 164 -6.90 -16.39 -15.57
N LYS A 165 -5.84 -15.77 -16.11
CA LYS A 165 -4.52 -16.39 -16.23
C LYS A 165 -3.51 -15.51 -15.49
N THR A 166 -2.76 -16.11 -14.59
CA THR A 166 -1.75 -15.42 -13.78
C THR A 166 -0.32 -15.68 -14.29
N VAL A 167 -0.14 -16.67 -15.17
CA VAL A 167 1.12 -16.95 -15.83
C VAL A 167 0.93 -16.83 -17.33
N LEU A 168 1.71 -15.95 -17.95
CA LEU A 168 1.67 -15.69 -19.38
C LEU A 168 3.02 -16.10 -20.00
N PRO A 169 3.04 -17.09 -20.90
CA PRO A 169 4.26 -17.38 -21.69
C PRO A 169 4.61 -16.17 -22.56
N PRO A 170 5.81 -16.15 -23.20
CA PRO A 170 6.13 -15.16 -24.22
C PRO A 170 5.00 -15.05 -25.24
N ASP A 171 4.64 -13.82 -25.61
CA ASP A 171 3.51 -13.47 -26.49
C ASP A 171 2.11 -13.89 -25.95
N GLY A 172 2.04 -14.42 -24.73
CA GLY A 172 0.79 -14.77 -24.08
C GLY A 172 0.00 -13.53 -23.67
N MET A 173 -1.35 -13.66 -23.71
CA MET A 173 -2.27 -12.58 -23.33
C MET A 173 -3.37 -13.08 -22.39
N THR A 174 -3.88 -12.16 -21.58
CA THR A 174 -5.05 -12.37 -20.74
C THR A 174 -5.87 -11.10 -20.61
N LYS A 175 -7.12 -11.24 -20.13
CA LYS A 175 -8.02 -10.13 -19.87
C LYS A 175 -8.09 -9.88 -18.38
N LEU A 176 -7.75 -8.66 -17.96
CA LEU A 176 -8.04 -8.14 -16.64
C LEU A 176 -9.44 -7.50 -16.66
N LYS A 177 -10.38 -8.07 -15.94
CA LYS A 177 -11.71 -7.49 -15.81
C LYS A 177 -11.69 -6.52 -14.63
N VAL A 178 -11.97 -5.26 -14.90
CA VAL A 178 -12.20 -4.21 -13.90
C VAL A 178 -13.70 -4.00 -13.76
N THR A 179 -14.19 -3.96 -12.53
CA THR A 179 -15.60 -3.75 -12.24
C THR A 179 -15.75 -2.63 -11.24
N ILE A 180 -16.58 -1.64 -11.54
CA ILE A 180 -16.91 -0.54 -10.62
C ILE A 180 -18.36 -0.68 -10.20
N ARG A 181 -18.61 -0.51 -8.91
CA ARG A 181 -19.96 -0.50 -8.32
C ARG A 181 -20.25 0.90 -7.80
N LYS A 182 -21.43 1.42 -8.13
CA LYS A 182 -21.94 2.66 -7.56
C LYS A 182 -22.28 2.41 -6.08
N ARG A 183 -21.82 3.26 -5.21
CA ARG A 183 -22.24 3.28 -3.79
C ARG A 183 -23.67 3.79 -3.68
#